data_32532960c553420fc5950f2d4ae04f06
#
_entry.id   32532960c553420fc5950f2d4ae04f06
#
_cell.length_a   1.000
_cell.length_b   1.000
_cell.length_c   1.000
_cell.angle_alpha   90.00
_cell.angle_beta   90.00
_cell.angle_gamma   90.00
#
_symmetry.space_group_name_H-M   'P 1'
#
loop_
_entity.id
_entity.type
_entity.pdbx_description
1 polymer ?
#
loop_
_entity_poly.entity_id
_entity_poly.type
_entity_poly.pdbx_seq_one_letter_code
_entity_poly.pdbx_strand_id
1 'polypeptide(L)'
;MIFVFSCKQENQVNDEIAKINTDIEVERFDTLFSKVDAESLPELKQAYPFMFSEKYKDSFWLAKKNDTLQIQLFKEVDKAFANFNEIEMEIESLFNHLKYYFPEFHPPRIITTTNDVDYRNKVIVTDTISVIALDTYLGSEHEFYGGIPKYIRAHFNKEQLVVDLAEAYAEKYTYHPARKTLLDEMIYFGKLLYFKDVVIPFKTEAERIGYNQDQLDWAIANESYIWRYFVDRELLFSTDSKLPGRFIVDAPFTKFYLEDIDANSPGRLGQYIGWQIVRAYMQQNDITLRDMLTKSTEDIFNNSKFKPRK
;
A
#
# COMPACT_ATOMS: atom_id res chain seq x y z
N MET A 1 -8.69 17.67 -30.83
CA MET A 1 -9.25 18.77 -30.03
C MET A 1 -10.15 18.19 -28.93
N ILE A 2 -9.60 17.43 -27.94
CA ILE A 2 -10.35 16.73 -26.88
C ILE A 2 -9.69 16.93 -25.47
N PHE A 3 -8.64 17.74 -25.35
CA PHE A 3 -7.89 17.86 -24.08
C PHE A 3 -8.43 18.88 -23.06
N VAL A 4 -9.49 19.64 -23.39
CA VAL A 4 -9.96 20.75 -22.51
C VAL A 4 -11.00 20.28 -21.48
N PHE A 5 -11.65 19.14 -21.66
CA PHE A 5 -12.68 18.64 -20.73
C PHE A 5 -12.10 17.90 -19.53
N SER A 6 -11.00 17.14 -19.67
CA SER A 6 -10.38 16.37 -18.60
C SER A 6 -9.83 17.25 -17.47
N CYS A 7 -9.03 18.29 -17.80
CA CYS A 7 -8.47 19.20 -16.79
C CYS A 7 -9.54 19.98 -15.99
N LYS A 8 -10.71 20.24 -16.59
CA LYS A 8 -11.77 20.98 -15.91
C LYS A 8 -12.52 20.09 -14.90
N GLN A 9 -12.65 18.83 -15.20
CA GLN A 9 -13.29 17.84 -14.33
C GLN A 9 -12.36 17.45 -13.16
N GLU A 10 -11.06 17.28 -13.40
CA GLU A 10 -10.06 17.04 -12.35
C GLU A 10 -9.99 18.20 -11.35
N ASN A 11 -9.97 19.45 -11.84
CA ASN A 11 -9.98 20.63 -10.96
C ASN A 11 -11.25 20.70 -10.10
N GLN A 12 -12.42 20.34 -10.66
CA GLN A 12 -13.67 20.33 -9.90
C GLN A 12 -13.66 19.26 -8.80
N VAL A 13 -13.14 18.06 -9.07
CA VAL A 13 -13.00 16.97 -8.08
C VAL A 13 -12.07 17.40 -6.95
N ASN A 14 -10.92 18.00 -7.28
CA ASN A 14 -9.97 18.48 -6.29
C ASN A 14 -10.58 19.59 -5.41
N ASP A 15 -11.37 20.52 -5.99
CA ASP A 15 -12.09 21.56 -5.25
C ASP A 15 -13.19 21.01 -4.33
N GLU A 16 -13.81 19.90 -4.69
CA GLU A 16 -14.81 19.21 -3.85
C GLU A 16 -14.14 18.46 -2.70
N ILE A 17 -13.05 17.74 -2.96
CA ILE A 17 -12.27 17.04 -1.94
C ILE A 17 -11.67 18.01 -0.93
N ALA A 18 -11.18 19.16 -1.39
CA ALA A 18 -10.62 20.21 -0.53
C ALA A 18 -11.63 20.80 0.48
N LYS A 19 -12.93 20.61 0.27
CA LYS A 19 -13.98 21.03 1.20
C LYS A 19 -14.30 19.99 2.26
N ILE A 20 -13.84 18.76 2.07
CA ILE A 20 -14.01 17.67 3.03
C ILE A 20 -12.96 17.86 4.12
N ASN A 21 -13.40 17.79 5.37
CA ASN A 21 -12.51 17.75 6.54
C ASN A 21 -12.91 16.52 7.36
N THR A 22 -12.03 15.55 7.41
CA THR A 22 -12.25 14.30 8.17
C THR A 22 -11.82 14.44 9.62
N ASP A 23 -11.13 15.52 10.00
CA ASP A 23 -10.70 15.88 11.36
C ASP A 23 -10.16 14.65 12.12
N ILE A 24 -9.00 14.19 11.69
CA ILE A 24 -8.36 12.99 12.24
C ILE A 24 -7.47 13.33 13.43
N GLU A 25 -7.33 12.39 14.36
CA GLU A 25 -6.34 12.40 15.42
C GLU A 25 -5.55 11.10 15.39
N VAL A 26 -4.22 11.19 15.46
CA VAL A 26 -3.36 10.02 15.53
C VAL A 26 -2.99 9.73 16.97
N GLU A 27 -3.45 8.59 17.45
CA GLU A 27 -3.21 8.12 18.82
C GLU A 27 -1.87 7.38 18.88
N ARG A 28 -0.87 8.00 19.49
CA ARG A 28 0.49 7.45 19.67
C ARG A 28 0.50 6.40 20.79
N PHE A 29 -0.14 5.25 20.55
CA PHE A 29 -0.14 4.15 21.51
C PHE A 29 1.28 3.62 21.79
N ASP A 30 2.18 3.62 20.81
CA ASP A 30 3.60 3.32 20.99
C ASP A 30 4.22 4.16 22.11
N THR A 31 3.94 5.46 22.14
CA THR A 31 4.44 6.39 23.19
C THR A 31 3.72 6.17 24.52
N LEU A 32 2.41 5.93 24.52
CA LEU A 32 1.64 5.66 25.73
C LEU A 32 2.12 4.36 26.39
N PHE A 33 2.24 3.28 25.61
CA PHE A 33 2.69 1.99 26.10
C PHE A 33 4.13 2.01 26.59
N SER A 34 5.00 2.80 25.97
CA SER A 34 6.40 2.95 26.43
C SER A 34 6.54 3.54 27.84
N LYS A 35 5.56 4.34 28.27
CA LYS A 35 5.55 5.06 29.55
C LYS A 35 4.72 4.38 30.65
N VAL A 36 3.91 3.36 30.29
CA VAL A 36 2.99 2.71 31.22
C VAL A 36 3.75 2.01 32.36
N ASP A 37 3.17 2.03 33.54
CA ASP A 37 3.61 1.28 34.72
C ASP A 37 2.48 0.39 35.28
N ALA A 38 2.68 -0.24 36.43
CA ALA A 38 1.70 -1.13 37.03
C ALA A 38 0.41 -0.41 37.48
N GLU A 39 0.48 0.88 37.76
CA GLU A 39 -0.63 1.69 38.27
C GLU A 39 -1.49 2.17 37.07
N SER A 40 -0.85 2.58 35.96
CA SER A 40 -1.50 3.14 34.77
C SER A 40 -1.90 2.09 33.71
N LEU A 41 -1.35 0.87 33.76
CA LEU A 41 -1.67 -0.19 32.80
C LEU A 41 -3.18 -0.54 32.73
N PRO A 42 -3.93 -0.64 33.86
CA PRO A 42 -5.35 -0.92 33.80
C PRO A 42 -6.15 0.13 33.02
N GLU A 43 -5.82 1.41 33.16
CA GLU A 43 -6.45 2.51 32.43
C GLU A 43 -6.14 2.42 30.94
N LEU A 44 -4.88 2.19 30.58
CA LEU A 44 -4.47 2.01 29.19
C LEU A 44 -5.20 0.81 28.54
N LYS A 45 -5.35 -0.30 29.26
CA LYS A 45 -6.09 -1.48 28.76
C LYS A 45 -7.59 -1.19 28.55
N GLN A 46 -8.16 -0.34 29.38
CA GLN A 46 -9.55 0.09 29.21
C GLN A 46 -9.74 0.99 27.98
N ALA A 47 -8.78 1.88 27.70
CA ALA A 47 -8.81 2.76 26.54
C ALA A 47 -8.51 2.02 25.21
N TYR A 48 -7.69 0.97 25.24
CA TYR A 48 -7.22 0.22 24.07
C TYR A 48 -7.38 -1.31 24.25
N PRO A 49 -8.60 -1.83 24.54
CA PRO A 49 -8.80 -3.24 24.87
C PRO A 49 -8.36 -4.18 23.75
N PHE A 50 -8.47 -3.76 22.49
CA PHE A 50 -8.06 -4.52 21.30
C PHE A 50 -6.53 -4.65 21.12
N MET A 51 -5.73 -3.85 21.84
CA MET A 51 -4.25 -3.95 21.85
C MET A 51 -3.75 -4.99 22.87
N PHE A 52 -4.60 -5.43 23.78
CA PHE A 52 -4.22 -6.32 24.88
C PHE A 52 -5.02 -7.63 24.82
N SER A 53 -4.34 -8.71 24.41
CA SER A 53 -4.97 -10.04 24.43
C SER A 53 -5.26 -10.49 25.86
N GLU A 54 -6.50 -10.93 26.12
CA GLU A 54 -6.94 -11.49 27.42
C GLU A 54 -6.18 -12.73 27.87
N LYS A 55 -5.47 -13.38 26.93
CA LYS A 55 -4.61 -14.55 27.24
C LYS A 55 -3.45 -14.23 28.15
N TYR A 56 -3.04 -12.95 28.20
CA TYR A 56 -1.86 -12.51 28.92
C TYR A 56 -2.21 -11.66 30.13
N LYS A 57 -1.54 -11.94 31.27
CA LYS A 57 -1.67 -11.16 32.51
C LYS A 57 -0.92 -9.83 32.39
N ASP A 58 -1.21 -8.89 33.28
CA ASP A 58 -0.56 -7.58 33.31
C ASP A 58 0.95 -7.67 33.45
N SER A 59 1.45 -8.67 34.21
CA SER A 59 2.90 -8.93 34.35
C SER A 59 3.59 -9.24 33.01
N PHE A 60 2.89 -9.86 32.05
CA PHE A 60 3.43 -10.09 30.72
C PHE A 60 3.64 -8.77 29.97
N TRP A 61 2.65 -7.90 29.99
CA TRP A 61 2.71 -6.61 29.29
C TRP A 61 3.79 -5.70 29.88
N LEU A 62 3.91 -5.67 31.22
CA LEU A 62 4.98 -4.93 31.90
C LEU A 62 6.37 -5.52 31.58
N ALA A 63 6.50 -6.84 31.52
CA ALA A 63 7.74 -7.49 31.11
C ALA A 63 8.08 -7.19 29.64
N LYS A 64 7.09 -7.27 28.72
CA LYS A 64 7.28 -6.91 27.31
C LYS A 64 7.75 -5.47 27.17
N LYS A 65 7.08 -4.53 27.80
CA LYS A 65 7.46 -3.09 27.75
C LYS A 65 8.90 -2.85 28.24
N ASN A 66 9.35 -3.61 29.25
CA ASN A 66 10.68 -3.48 29.85
C ASN A 66 11.74 -4.39 29.19
N ASP A 67 11.38 -5.12 28.14
CA ASP A 67 12.36 -5.89 27.38
C ASP A 67 13.36 -4.97 26.67
N THR A 68 14.63 -5.39 26.64
CA THR A 68 15.73 -4.56 26.11
C THR A 68 15.50 -4.18 24.65
N LEU A 69 15.04 -5.13 23.82
CA LEU A 69 14.77 -4.88 22.40
C LEU A 69 13.58 -3.94 22.24
N GLN A 70 12.52 -4.14 23.02
CA GLN A 70 11.34 -3.28 23.00
C GLN A 70 11.67 -1.84 23.39
N ILE A 71 12.54 -1.63 24.39
CA ILE A 71 13.01 -0.29 24.77
C ILE A 71 13.80 0.36 23.62
N GLN A 72 14.65 -0.41 22.93
CA GLN A 72 15.37 0.10 21.77
C GLN A 72 14.42 0.49 20.62
N LEU A 73 13.39 -0.34 20.34
CA LEU A 73 12.36 -0.03 19.34
C LEU A 73 11.62 1.26 19.67
N PHE A 74 11.16 1.45 20.91
CA PHE A 74 10.51 2.69 21.34
C PHE A 74 11.40 3.91 21.12
N LYS A 75 12.68 3.81 21.47
CA LYS A 75 13.64 4.90 21.32
C LYS A 75 13.86 5.29 19.86
N GLU A 76 14.03 4.32 18.95
CA GLU A 76 14.25 4.60 17.54
C GLU A 76 12.95 5.10 16.86
N VAL A 77 11.79 4.59 17.27
CA VAL A 77 10.48 5.11 16.80
C VAL A 77 10.27 6.55 17.29
N ASP A 78 10.51 6.86 18.57
CA ASP A 78 10.36 8.21 19.10
C ASP A 78 11.27 9.22 18.39
N LYS A 79 12.52 8.84 18.13
CA LYS A 79 13.48 9.63 17.35
C LYS A 79 13.05 9.83 15.90
N ALA A 80 12.60 8.76 15.23
CA ALA A 80 12.20 8.81 13.83
C ALA A 80 10.90 9.61 13.63
N PHE A 81 9.96 9.50 14.58
CA PHE A 81 8.62 10.10 14.50
C PHE A 81 8.39 11.16 15.58
N ALA A 82 9.44 11.91 15.95
CA ALA A 82 9.34 13.05 16.86
C ALA A 82 8.39 14.15 16.34
N ASN A 83 8.31 14.31 15.02
CA ASN A 83 7.30 15.11 14.34
C ASN A 83 6.48 14.21 13.43
N PHE A 84 5.17 14.14 13.68
CA PHE A 84 4.22 13.31 12.92
C PHE A 84 3.30 14.14 12.02
N ASN A 85 3.37 15.47 12.08
CA ASN A 85 2.41 16.38 11.44
C ASN A 85 2.28 16.17 9.93
N GLU A 86 3.40 15.92 9.23
CA GLU A 86 3.38 15.71 7.78
C GLU A 86 2.64 14.41 7.41
N ILE A 87 2.90 13.34 8.16
CA ILE A 87 2.22 12.05 7.96
C ILE A 87 0.73 12.18 8.30
N GLU A 88 0.39 12.92 9.35
CA GLU A 88 -1.00 13.18 9.74
C GLU A 88 -1.76 13.94 8.65
N MET A 89 -1.17 14.97 8.05
CA MET A 89 -1.74 15.67 6.90
C MET A 89 -1.92 14.75 5.67
N GLU A 90 -0.97 13.86 5.41
CA GLU A 90 -1.11 12.88 4.32
C GLU A 90 -2.23 11.87 4.59
N ILE A 91 -2.39 11.40 5.83
CA ILE A 91 -3.48 10.49 6.22
C ILE A 91 -4.83 11.21 6.12
N GLU A 92 -4.90 12.45 6.58
CA GLU A 92 -6.12 13.29 6.43
C GLU A 92 -6.49 13.44 4.96
N SER A 93 -5.52 13.76 4.11
CA SER A 93 -5.72 13.85 2.66
C SER A 93 -6.23 12.53 2.07
N LEU A 94 -5.63 11.39 2.42
CA LEU A 94 -6.12 10.07 2.03
C LEU A 94 -7.59 9.87 2.45
N PHE A 95 -7.94 10.21 3.70
CA PHE A 95 -9.29 10.01 4.21
C PHE A 95 -10.31 10.95 3.59
N ASN A 96 -9.92 12.17 3.23
CA ASN A 96 -10.76 13.10 2.47
C ASN A 96 -11.08 12.53 1.07
N HIS A 97 -10.10 11.94 0.40
CA HIS A 97 -10.31 11.24 -0.87
C HIS A 97 -11.22 10.01 -0.69
N LEU A 98 -10.95 9.18 0.33
CA LEU A 98 -11.82 8.03 0.64
C LEU A 98 -13.26 8.47 0.90
N LYS A 99 -13.49 9.53 1.66
CA LYS A 99 -14.82 10.05 1.93
C LYS A 99 -15.54 10.55 0.69
N TYR A 100 -14.80 11.13 -0.26
CA TYR A 100 -15.35 11.59 -1.54
C TYR A 100 -15.79 10.42 -2.42
N TYR A 101 -14.92 9.42 -2.60
CA TYR A 101 -15.20 8.28 -3.47
C TYR A 101 -16.09 7.21 -2.83
N PHE A 102 -16.12 7.14 -1.50
CA PHE A 102 -16.90 6.21 -0.70
C PHE A 102 -17.67 6.99 0.37
N PRO A 103 -18.86 7.55 0.04
CA PRO A 103 -19.60 8.42 0.96
C PRO A 103 -19.94 7.76 2.30
N GLU A 104 -20.01 6.43 2.36
CA GLU A 104 -20.19 5.64 3.58
C GLU A 104 -18.93 5.52 4.44
N PHE A 105 -17.78 5.93 3.93
CA PHE A 105 -16.53 5.91 4.71
C PHE A 105 -16.64 6.84 5.92
N HIS A 106 -16.28 6.33 7.08
CA HIS A 106 -16.11 7.09 8.31
C HIS A 106 -14.66 6.91 8.77
N PRO A 107 -13.93 8.01 9.07
CA PRO A 107 -12.58 7.91 9.57
C PRO A 107 -12.51 7.03 10.82
N PRO A 108 -11.69 5.98 10.83
CA PRO A 108 -11.49 5.17 12.03
C PRO A 108 -10.52 5.89 12.99
N ARG A 109 -10.43 5.39 14.22
CA ARG A 109 -9.31 5.75 15.11
C ARG A 109 -8.00 5.29 14.47
N ILE A 110 -7.00 6.17 14.44
CA ILE A 110 -5.67 5.87 13.90
C ILE A 110 -4.72 5.67 15.06
N ILE A 111 -4.17 4.46 15.18
CA ILE A 111 -3.38 4.05 16.35
C ILE A 111 -2.00 3.59 15.87
N THR A 112 -0.96 4.21 16.38
CA THR A 112 0.41 3.78 16.10
C THR A 112 0.91 2.81 17.16
N THR A 113 1.75 1.87 16.76
CA THR A 113 2.32 0.86 17.65
C THR A 113 3.73 0.44 17.20
N THR A 114 4.35 -0.45 17.93
CA THR A 114 5.47 -1.29 17.51
C THR A 114 5.04 -2.75 17.48
N ASN A 115 5.55 -3.55 16.54
CA ASN A 115 5.17 -4.96 16.36
C ASN A 115 6.36 -5.92 16.22
N ASP A 116 7.52 -5.57 16.80
CA ASP A 116 8.76 -6.34 16.72
C ASP A 116 9.26 -6.50 15.26
N VAL A 117 9.04 -5.47 14.42
CA VAL A 117 9.39 -5.43 12.99
C VAL A 117 8.70 -6.56 12.18
N ASP A 118 7.49 -6.96 12.57
CA ASP A 118 6.69 -7.86 11.74
C ASP A 118 6.15 -7.12 10.51
N TYR A 119 6.97 -7.07 9.47
CA TYR A 119 6.69 -6.35 8.23
C TYR A 119 5.54 -6.95 7.40
N ARG A 120 4.98 -8.10 7.79
CA ARG A 120 3.79 -8.67 7.17
C ARG A 120 2.50 -8.03 7.70
N ASN A 121 2.59 -7.42 8.88
CA ASN A 121 1.49 -6.76 9.56
C ASN A 121 1.82 -5.30 9.87
N LYS A 122 2.34 -4.57 8.86
CA LYS A 122 2.71 -3.14 9.01
C LYS A 122 1.49 -2.26 9.27
N VAL A 123 0.41 -2.53 8.58
CA VAL A 123 -0.84 -1.78 8.65
C VAL A 123 -2.01 -2.75 8.71
N ILE A 124 -2.95 -2.51 9.61
CA ILE A 124 -4.20 -3.26 9.73
C ILE A 124 -5.35 -2.26 9.73
N VAL A 125 -6.30 -2.41 8.80
CA VAL A 125 -7.48 -1.56 8.69
C VAL A 125 -8.76 -2.34 8.98
N THR A 126 -9.64 -1.73 9.78
CA THR A 126 -11.00 -2.21 10.05
C THR A 126 -11.99 -1.08 9.76
N ASP A 127 -13.28 -1.25 10.10
CA ASP A 127 -14.26 -0.17 9.97
C ASP A 127 -14.10 0.93 11.02
N THR A 128 -13.49 0.62 12.16
CA THR A 128 -13.42 1.52 13.32
C THR A 128 -12.01 1.83 13.78
N ILE A 129 -11.01 1.07 13.36
CA ILE A 129 -9.63 1.20 13.82
C ILE A 129 -8.67 0.93 12.66
N SER A 130 -7.65 1.78 12.52
CA SER A 130 -6.45 1.54 11.70
C SER A 130 -5.23 1.51 12.62
N VAL A 131 -4.47 0.42 12.60
CA VAL A 131 -3.25 0.24 13.38
C VAL A 131 -2.03 0.29 12.46
N ILE A 132 -1.02 1.07 12.83
CA ILE A 132 0.20 1.29 12.04
C ILE A 132 1.42 0.97 12.90
N ALA A 133 2.23 0.01 12.47
CA ALA A 133 3.46 -0.40 13.16
C ALA A 133 4.65 0.48 12.71
N LEU A 134 5.00 1.49 13.51
CA LEU A 134 6.00 2.50 13.15
C LEU A 134 7.42 1.94 13.05
N ASP A 135 7.73 0.88 13.77
CA ASP A 135 9.03 0.22 13.75
C ASP A 135 9.36 -0.48 12.43
N THR A 136 8.43 -0.50 11.48
CA THR A 136 8.65 -0.94 10.10
C THR A 136 8.94 0.20 9.11
N TYR A 137 9.11 1.46 9.59
CA TYR A 137 9.33 2.66 8.76
C TYR A 137 10.50 3.54 9.23
N LEU A 138 11.52 2.92 9.85
CA LEU A 138 12.68 3.65 10.42
C LEU A 138 13.74 4.04 9.37
N GLY A 139 13.55 3.65 8.12
CA GLY A 139 14.52 3.82 7.03
C GLY A 139 15.12 2.47 6.58
N SER A 140 15.22 2.24 5.27
CA SER A 140 15.59 0.94 4.66
C SER A 140 16.91 0.35 5.16
N GLU A 141 17.84 1.18 5.61
CA GLU A 141 19.17 0.77 6.09
C GLU A 141 19.26 0.67 7.62
N HIS A 142 18.11 0.77 8.33
CA HIS A 142 18.09 0.68 9.77
C HIS A 142 18.61 -0.69 10.26
N GLU A 143 19.40 -0.70 11.36
CA GLU A 143 20.07 -1.91 11.87
C GLU A 143 19.09 -3.06 12.21
N PHE A 144 17.88 -2.74 12.66
CA PHE A 144 16.84 -3.74 12.96
C PHE A 144 16.39 -4.54 11.73
N TYR A 145 16.69 -4.08 10.52
CA TYR A 145 16.33 -4.74 9.27
C TYR A 145 17.46 -5.59 8.68
N GLY A 146 18.57 -5.77 9.40
CA GLY A 146 19.76 -6.46 8.90
C GLY A 146 19.55 -7.90 8.42
N GLY A 147 18.51 -8.59 8.95
CA GLY A 147 18.11 -9.95 8.53
C GLY A 147 17.08 -9.98 7.40
N ILE A 148 16.55 -8.82 6.96
CA ILE A 148 15.49 -8.72 5.95
C ILE A 148 16.12 -8.46 4.57
N PRO A 149 15.70 -9.19 3.51
CA PRO A 149 16.21 -8.96 2.15
C PRO A 149 16.08 -7.51 1.70
N LYS A 150 17.09 -6.98 1.00
CA LYS A 150 17.14 -5.57 0.59
C LYS A 150 15.91 -5.12 -0.22
N TYR A 151 15.40 -5.97 -1.11
CA TYR A 151 14.23 -5.65 -1.94
C TYR A 151 12.94 -5.52 -1.11
N ILE A 152 12.84 -6.16 0.06
CA ILE A 152 11.72 -6.03 1.00
C ILE A 152 11.90 -4.75 1.83
N ARG A 153 13.07 -4.58 2.48
CA ARG A 153 13.30 -3.43 3.35
C ARG A 153 13.45 -2.10 2.61
N ALA A 154 13.58 -2.12 1.28
CA ALA A 154 13.57 -0.91 0.45
C ALA A 154 12.29 -0.06 0.65
N HIS A 155 11.19 -0.67 1.10
CA HIS A 155 9.91 -0.02 1.37
C HIS A 155 9.74 0.43 2.84
N PHE A 156 10.75 0.26 3.70
CA PHE A 156 10.64 0.56 5.14
C PHE A 156 11.02 2.01 5.46
N ASN A 157 10.45 2.93 4.69
CA ASN A 157 10.67 4.37 4.81
C ASN A 157 9.36 5.07 5.15
N LYS A 158 9.44 6.23 5.80
CA LYS A 158 8.26 7.02 6.23
C LYS A 158 7.32 7.34 5.07
N GLU A 159 7.87 7.62 3.89
CA GLU A 159 7.14 7.95 2.67
C GLU A 159 6.20 6.83 2.22
N GLN A 160 6.50 5.58 2.59
CA GLN A 160 5.67 4.41 2.28
C GLN A 160 4.53 4.17 3.27
N LEU A 161 4.52 4.82 4.44
CA LEU A 161 3.50 4.60 5.46
C LEU A 161 2.08 4.83 4.91
N VAL A 162 1.85 5.98 4.28
CA VAL A 162 0.52 6.31 3.73
C VAL A 162 0.21 5.51 2.47
N VAL A 163 1.23 5.09 1.72
CA VAL A 163 1.07 4.18 0.57
C VAL A 163 0.59 2.80 1.02
N ASP A 164 1.19 2.25 2.09
CA ASP A 164 0.77 0.97 2.68
C ASP A 164 -0.63 1.07 3.31
N LEU A 165 -0.95 2.20 3.95
CA LEU A 165 -2.31 2.45 4.46
C LEU A 165 -3.34 2.51 3.33
N ALA A 166 -3.03 3.18 2.22
CA ALA A 166 -3.88 3.22 1.04
C ALA A 166 -4.03 1.84 0.39
N GLU A 167 -2.97 1.01 0.39
CA GLU A 167 -3.04 -0.38 -0.10
C GLU A 167 -3.97 -1.24 0.74
N ALA A 168 -3.89 -1.15 2.07
CA ALA A 168 -4.79 -1.87 2.97
C ALA A 168 -6.27 -1.49 2.75
N TYR A 169 -6.56 -0.22 2.45
CA TYR A 169 -7.90 0.20 2.04
C TYR A 169 -8.26 -0.29 0.64
N ALA A 170 -7.33 -0.27 -0.32
CA ALA A 170 -7.56 -0.81 -1.64
C ALA A 170 -7.96 -2.29 -1.59
N GLU A 171 -7.26 -3.09 -0.79
CA GLU A 171 -7.59 -4.50 -0.55
C GLU A 171 -8.99 -4.66 0.05
N LYS A 172 -9.34 -3.84 1.04
CA LYS A 172 -10.65 -3.86 1.70
C LYS A 172 -11.81 -3.59 0.74
N TYR A 173 -11.63 -2.66 -0.22
CA TYR A 173 -12.68 -2.26 -1.17
C TYR A 173 -12.67 -3.06 -2.48
N THR A 174 -11.59 -3.78 -2.79
CA THR A 174 -11.48 -4.54 -4.01
C THR A 174 -12.10 -5.93 -3.85
N TYR A 175 -13.00 -6.29 -4.74
CA TYR A 175 -13.53 -7.65 -4.78
C TYR A 175 -12.42 -8.67 -5.09
N HIS A 176 -12.35 -9.71 -4.27
CA HIS A 176 -11.39 -10.81 -4.39
C HIS A 176 -12.02 -12.04 -5.07
N PRO A 177 -12.08 -12.11 -6.40
CA PRO A 177 -12.47 -13.35 -7.08
C PRO A 177 -11.37 -14.40 -6.91
N ALA A 178 -11.71 -15.67 -7.15
CA ALA A 178 -10.70 -16.71 -7.27
C ALA A 178 -9.79 -16.39 -8.46
N ARG A 179 -8.53 -16.00 -8.20
CA ARG A 179 -7.53 -15.71 -9.21
C ARG A 179 -6.91 -17.01 -9.69
N LYS A 180 -7.02 -17.29 -10.98
CA LYS A 180 -6.57 -18.54 -11.57
C LYS A 180 -5.44 -18.34 -12.58
N THR A 181 -5.45 -17.22 -13.29
CA THR A 181 -4.49 -16.92 -14.34
C THR A 181 -3.53 -15.80 -13.95
N LEU A 182 -2.41 -15.67 -14.67
CA LEU A 182 -1.52 -14.52 -14.48
C LEU A 182 -2.27 -13.20 -14.71
N LEU A 183 -3.16 -13.13 -15.70
CA LEU A 183 -3.95 -11.94 -15.98
C LEU A 183 -4.87 -11.57 -14.81
N ASP A 184 -5.47 -12.57 -14.13
CA ASP A 184 -6.26 -12.30 -12.92
C ASP A 184 -5.44 -11.62 -11.84
N GLU A 185 -4.21 -12.09 -11.61
CA GLU A 185 -3.28 -11.48 -10.65
C GLU A 185 -2.89 -10.06 -11.08
N MET A 186 -2.52 -9.89 -12.36
CA MET A 186 -2.14 -8.58 -12.91
C MET A 186 -3.26 -7.55 -12.75
N ILE A 187 -4.49 -7.90 -13.10
CA ILE A 187 -5.65 -6.99 -13.00
C ILE A 187 -6.00 -6.70 -11.54
N TYR A 188 -5.93 -7.71 -10.66
CA TYR A 188 -6.17 -7.50 -9.24
C TYR A 188 -5.22 -6.44 -8.66
N PHE A 189 -3.91 -6.63 -8.81
CA PHE A 189 -2.93 -5.66 -8.33
C PHE A 189 -2.99 -4.33 -9.10
N GLY A 190 -3.36 -4.38 -10.38
CA GLY A 190 -3.64 -3.18 -11.18
C GLY A 190 -4.76 -2.33 -10.61
N LYS A 191 -5.82 -2.94 -10.07
CA LYS A 191 -6.91 -2.23 -9.37
C LYS A 191 -6.41 -1.57 -8.08
N LEU A 192 -5.58 -2.27 -7.28
CA LEU A 192 -5.00 -1.70 -6.06
C LEU A 192 -4.13 -0.48 -6.38
N LEU A 193 -3.32 -0.56 -7.42
CA LEU A 193 -2.47 0.54 -7.86
C LEU A 193 -3.29 1.71 -8.43
N TYR A 194 -4.33 1.44 -9.21
CA TYR A 194 -5.23 2.48 -9.69
C TYR A 194 -6.03 3.14 -8.55
N PHE A 195 -6.43 2.38 -7.55
CA PHE A 195 -7.02 2.95 -6.35
C PHE A 195 -6.06 3.97 -5.69
N LYS A 196 -4.78 3.63 -5.56
CA LYS A 196 -3.75 4.56 -5.06
C LYS A 196 -3.58 5.80 -5.96
N ASP A 197 -3.69 5.67 -7.29
CA ASP A 197 -3.70 6.82 -8.20
C ASP A 197 -4.76 7.87 -7.82
N VAL A 198 -5.91 7.38 -7.36
CA VAL A 198 -7.08 8.20 -7.09
C VAL A 198 -7.10 8.75 -5.65
N VAL A 199 -6.70 7.94 -4.65
CA VAL A 199 -6.87 8.33 -3.24
C VAL A 199 -5.62 8.95 -2.61
N ILE A 200 -4.45 8.78 -3.23
CA ILE A 200 -3.19 9.44 -2.81
C ILE A 200 -2.47 10.07 -4.04
N PRO A 201 -3.14 10.97 -4.78
CA PRO A 201 -2.57 11.55 -6.00
C PRO A 201 -1.32 12.40 -5.72
N PHE A 202 -1.10 12.83 -4.48
CA PHE A 202 0.07 13.57 -4.02
C PHE A 202 1.35 12.73 -3.90
N LYS A 203 1.23 11.39 -3.91
CA LYS A 203 2.38 10.48 -4.01
C LYS A 203 2.79 10.28 -5.48
N THR A 204 4.07 10.12 -5.74
CA THR A 204 4.59 9.83 -7.08
C THR A 204 4.18 8.43 -7.57
N GLU A 205 4.23 8.20 -8.87
CA GLU A 205 3.98 6.86 -9.44
C GLU A 205 4.96 5.81 -8.89
N ALA A 206 6.21 6.19 -8.69
CA ALA A 206 7.23 5.32 -8.11
C ALA A 206 6.86 4.90 -6.67
N GLU A 207 6.48 5.85 -5.81
CA GLU A 207 6.02 5.55 -4.45
C GLU A 207 4.80 4.65 -4.43
N ARG A 208 3.79 4.93 -5.28
CA ARG A 208 2.54 4.14 -5.34
C ARG A 208 2.77 2.67 -5.67
N ILE A 209 3.69 2.37 -6.60
CA ILE A 209 4.06 0.99 -6.92
C ILE A 209 5.19 0.46 -6.01
N GLY A 210 5.81 1.30 -5.19
CA GLY A 210 6.96 0.94 -4.36
C GLY A 210 8.23 0.69 -5.18
N TYR A 211 8.46 1.46 -6.21
CA TYR A 211 9.71 1.49 -6.98
C TYR A 211 10.54 2.71 -6.57
N ASN A 212 11.85 2.64 -6.82
CA ASN A 212 12.60 3.86 -6.99
C ASN A 212 12.42 4.40 -8.42
N GLN A 213 12.90 5.63 -8.69
CA GLN A 213 12.67 6.27 -9.99
C GLN A 213 13.31 5.46 -11.15
N ASP A 214 14.53 4.92 -10.97
CA ASP A 214 15.22 4.14 -11.99
C ASP A 214 14.43 2.87 -12.36
N GLN A 215 13.80 2.22 -11.38
CA GLN A 215 12.96 1.04 -11.60
C GLN A 215 11.69 1.39 -12.37
N LEU A 216 11.05 2.51 -12.05
CA LEU A 216 9.89 2.99 -12.79
C LEU A 216 10.25 3.35 -14.23
N ASP A 217 11.34 4.09 -14.42
CA ASP A 217 11.83 4.49 -15.74
C ASP A 217 12.16 3.27 -16.59
N TRP A 218 12.79 2.26 -15.99
CA TRP A 218 13.06 0.99 -16.67
C TRP A 218 11.76 0.30 -17.11
N ALA A 219 10.76 0.23 -16.24
CA ALA A 219 9.48 -0.40 -16.55
C ALA A 219 8.73 0.35 -17.69
N ILE A 220 8.76 1.68 -17.65
CA ILE A 220 8.18 2.54 -18.70
C ILE A 220 8.89 2.32 -20.05
N ALA A 221 10.22 2.34 -20.06
CA ALA A 221 11.00 2.20 -21.28
C ALA A 221 10.87 0.79 -21.91
N ASN A 222 10.53 -0.22 -21.12
CA ASN A 222 10.43 -1.60 -21.57
C ASN A 222 8.98 -2.13 -21.68
N GLU A 223 7.96 -1.28 -21.49
CA GLU A 223 6.55 -1.69 -21.42
C GLU A 223 6.12 -2.54 -22.62
N SER A 224 6.50 -2.12 -23.84
CA SER A 224 6.19 -2.86 -25.09
C SER A 224 6.87 -4.23 -25.13
N TYR A 225 8.10 -4.34 -24.65
CA TYR A 225 8.85 -5.61 -24.64
C TYR A 225 8.29 -6.58 -23.58
N ILE A 226 7.94 -6.06 -22.38
CA ILE A 226 7.31 -6.84 -21.31
C ILE A 226 5.97 -7.41 -21.79
N TRP A 227 5.13 -6.55 -22.41
CA TRP A 227 3.84 -6.95 -22.93
C TRP A 227 3.98 -8.03 -24.00
N ARG A 228 4.88 -7.82 -24.97
CA ARG A 228 5.16 -8.81 -26.02
C ARG A 228 5.62 -10.14 -25.42
N TYR A 229 6.49 -10.13 -24.42
CA TYR A 229 6.92 -11.35 -23.73
C TYR A 229 5.74 -12.13 -23.15
N PHE A 230 4.79 -11.45 -22.51
CA PHE A 230 3.60 -12.11 -21.95
C PHE A 230 2.70 -12.70 -23.05
N VAL A 231 2.53 -12.00 -24.16
CA VAL A 231 1.71 -12.46 -25.30
C VAL A 231 2.38 -13.60 -26.06
N ASP A 232 3.64 -13.44 -26.49
CA ASP A 232 4.36 -14.42 -27.30
C ASP A 232 4.58 -15.76 -26.57
N ARG A 233 4.62 -15.71 -25.23
CA ARG A 233 4.75 -16.89 -24.37
C ARG A 233 3.41 -17.42 -23.86
N GLU A 234 2.30 -16.86 -24.31
CA GLU A 234 0.94 -17.25 -23.89
C GLU A 234 0.71 -17.25 -22.37
N LEU A 235 1.39 -16.33 -21.64
CA LEU A 235 1.39 -16.33 -20.18
C LEU A 235 0.12 -15.75 -19.57
N LEU A 236 -0.58 -14.85 -20.25
CA LEU A 236 -1.72 -14.10 -19.69
C LEU A 236 -2.79 -15.02 -19.12
N PHE A 237 -3.19 -16.04 -19.86
CA PHE A 237 -4.22 -16.98 -19.45
C PHE A 237 -3.68 -18.28 -18.84
N SER A 238 -2.38 -18.35 -18.61
CA SER A 238 -1.73 -19.49 -17.99
C SER A 238 -2.09 -19.59 -16.51
N THR A 239 -2.35 -20.80 -16.04
CA THR A 239 -2.62 -21.16 -14.64
C THR A 239 -1.39 -21.73 -13.94
N ASP A 240 -0.18 -21.59 -14.49
CA ASP A 240 1.06 -22.05 -13.87
C ASP A 240 1.30 -21.29 -12.56
N SER A 241 1.26 -22.01 -11.45
CA SER A 241 1.44 -21.47 -10.09
C SER A 241 2.80 -20.83 -9.82
N LYS A 242 3.78 -20.98 -10.73
CA LYS A 242 5.09 -20.33 -10.64
C LYS A 242 5.08 -18.89 -11.16
N LEU A 243 4.09 -18.51 -11.97
CA LEU A 243 4.05 -17.18 -12.60
C LEU A 243 3.89 -16.04 -11.59
N PRO A 244 3.04 -16.13 -10.54
CA PRO A 244 2.99 -15.08 -9.53
C PRO A 244 4.35 -14.85 -8.86
N GLY A 245 5.12 -15.89 -8.56
CA GLY A 245 6.47 -15.78 -7.99
C GLY A 245 7.49 -15.12 -8.92
N ARG A 246 7.22 -15.06 -10.23
CA ARG A 246 8.10 -14.43 -11.23
C ARG A 246 7.75 -12.99 -11.52
N PHE A 247 6.45 -12.64 -11.51
CA PHE A 247 5.94 -11.39 -12.09
C PHE A 247 5.11 -10.55 -11.12
N ILE A 248 4.64 -11.10 -10.00
CA ILE A 248 3.68 -10.43 -9.11
C ILE A 248 4.26 -10.13 -7.74
N VAL A 249 4.86 -11.11 -7.06
CA VAL A 249 5.34 -10.92 -5.68
C VAL A 249 6.63 -10.11 -5.63
N ASP A 250 6.92 -9.56 -4.46
CA ASP A 250 8.19 -8.89 -4.20
C ASP A 250 9.37 -9.81 -4.48
N ALA A 251 10.27 -9.33 -5.30
CA ALA A 251 11.48 -10.03 -5.71
C ALA A 251 12.57 -9.02 -6.06
N PRO A 252 13.85 -9.40 -5.99
CA PRO A 252 14.95 -8.50 -6.36
C PRO A 252 14.91 -8.10 -7.84
N PHE A 253 14.29 -8.92 -8.68
CA PHE A 253 14.10 -8.69 -10.12
C PHE A 253 12.99 -9.61 -10.66
N THR A 254 12.45 -9.25 -11.82
CA THR A 254 11.47 -10.09 -12.55
C THR A 254 12.21 -11.17 -13.37
N LYS A 255 11.76 -12.43 -13.28
CA LYS A 255 12.41 -13.56 -13.96
C LYS A 255 11.83 -13.82 -15.35
N PHE A 256 12.46 -13.25 -16.37
CA PHE A 256 12.20 -13.57 -17.79
C PHE A 256 12.99 -14.79 -18.29
N TYR A 257 13.99 -15.25 -17.52
CA TYR A 257 15.02 -16.22 -17.94
C TYR A 257 15.89 -15.70 -19.09
N LEU A 258 16.19 -14.40 -19.07
CA LEU A 258 17.03 -13.68 -19.99
C LEU A 258 18.08 -12.93 -19.15
N GLU A 259 19.28 -13.50 -19.00
CA GLU A 259 20.28 -13.12 -18.00
C GLU A 259 20.56 -11.61 -17.97
N ASP A 260 20.79 -10.99 -19.13
CA ASP A 260 21.09 -9.56 -19.24
C ASP A 260 19.88 -8.66 -18.90
N ILE A 261 18.65 -9.16 -19.08
CA ILE A 261 17.43 -8.43 -18.82
C ILE A 261 17.00 -8.59 -17.37
N ASP A 262 17.07 -9.82 -16.85
CA ASP A 262 16.67 -10.15 -15.48
C ASP A 262 17.48 -9.32 -14.48
N ALA A 263 18.78 -9.16 -14.67
CA ALA A 263 19.66 -8.43 -13.77
C ALA A 263 19.30 -6.93 -13.61
N ASN A 264 18.67 -6.33 -14.62
CA ASN A 264 18.32 -4.91 -14.65
C ASN A 264 16.82 -4.65 -14.42
N SER A 265 15.96 -5.68 -14.52
CA SER A 265 14.53 -5.53 -14.40
C SER A 265 14.10 -5.36 -12.94
N PRO A 266 13.13 -4.49 -12.61
CA PRO A 266 12.53 -4.48 -11.29
C PRO A 266 11.67 -5.73 -11.06
N GLY A 267 11.37 -6.05 -9.80
CA GLY A 267 10.32 -7.02 -9.45
C GLY A 267 8.93 -6.52 -9.85
N ARG A 268 7.90 -7.35 -9.69
CA ARG A 268 6.48 -6.98 -9.82
C ARG A 268 6.04 -6.38 -11.17
N LEU A 269 6.74 -6.66 -12.26
CA LEU A 269 6.37 -6.11 -13.58
C LEU A 269 4.98 -6.56 -14.07
N GLY A 270 4.46 -7.69 -13.57
CA GLY A 270 3.06 -8.06 -13.79
C GLY A 270 2.08 -7.10 -13.14
N GLN A 271 2.38 -6.61 -11.93
CA GLN A 271 1.58 -5.56 -11.27
C GLN A 271 1.63 -4.26 -12.09
N TYR A 272 2.81 -3.86 -12.57
CA TYR A 272 2.98 -2.66 -13.39
C TYR A 272 2.13 -2.73 -14.67
N ILE A 273 2.19 -3.82 -15.43
CA ILE A 273 1.39 -3.97 -16.65
C ILE A 273 -0.12 -4.04 -16.32
N GLY A 274 -0.50 -4.74 -15.25
CA GLY A 274 -1.89 -4.75 -14.77
C GLY A 274 -2.41 -3.34 -14.47
N TRP A 275 -1.58 -2.51 -13.85
CA TRP A 275 -1.89 -1.11 -13.57
C TRP A 275 -2.13 -0.30 -14.85
N GLN A 276 -1.27 -0.46 -15.87
CA GLN A 276 -1.46 0.23 -17.15
C GLN A 276 -2.73 -0.25 -17.87
N ILE A 277 -3.09 -1.54 -17.76
CA ILE A 277 -4.35 -2.07 -18.31
C ILE A 277 -5.56 -1.44 -17.61
N VAL A 278 -5.55 -1.35 -16.28
CA VAL A 278 -6.65 -0.73 -15.50
C VAL A 278 -6.75 0.77 -15.81
N ARG A 279 -5.63 1.49 -15.90
CA ARG A 279 -5.60 2.89 -16.33
C ARG A 279 -6.23 3.07 -17.71
N ALA A 280 -5.86 2.22 -18.67
CA ALA A 280 -6.43 2.25 -20.01
C ALA A 280 -7.94 1.96 -19.99
N TYR A 281 -8.39 1.02 -19.14
CA TYR A 281 -9.79 0.74 -18.96
C TYR A 281 -10.57 1.95 -18.45
N MET A 282 -10.08 2.61 -17.41
CA MET A 282 -10.72 3.80 -16.84
C MET A 282 -10.73 5.00 -17.79
N GLN A 283 -9.74 5.12 -18.69
CA GLN A 283 -9.72 6.15 -19.73
C GLN A 283 -10.73 5.91 -20.86
N GLN A 284 -11.10 4.66 -21.10
CA GLN A 284 -12.00 4.28 -22.21
C GLN A 284 -13.46 4.14 -21.79
N ASN A 285 -13.73 4.01 -20.49
CA ASN A 285 -15.05 3.70 -19.96
C ASN A 285 -15.46 4.73 -18.91
N ASP A 286 -16.70 5.22 -19.03
CA ASP A 286 -17.29 6.16 -18.06
C ASP A 286 -17.89 5.40 -16.89
N ILE A 287 -17.05 5.01 -15.94
CA ILE A 287 -17.46 4.30 -14.73
C ILE A 287 -16.78 4.88 -13.49
N THR A 288 -17.38 4.66 -12.32
CA THR A 288 -16.81 5.11 -11.04
C THR A 288 -15.65 4.23 -10.59
N LEU A 289 -14.79 4.76 -9.70
CA LEU A 289 -13.76 3.97 -9.02
C LEU A 289 -14.38 2.73 -8.35
N ARG A 290 -15.48 2.92 -7.63
CA ARG A 290 -16.18 1.86 -6.91
C ARG A 290 -16.65 0.72 -7.83
N ASP A 291 -17.25 1.08 -8.96
CA ASP A 291 -17.71 0.09 -9.94
C ASP A 291 -16.55 -0.67 -10.56
N MET A 292 -15.45 0.02 -10.90
CA MET A 292 -14.24 -0.60 -11.44
C MET A 292 -13.67 -1.66 -10.50
N LEU A 293 -13.62 -1.40 -9.19
CA LEU A 293 -13.07 -2.34 -8.20
C LEU A 293 -13.84 -3.67 -8.17
N THR A 294 -15.12 -3.69 -8.57
CA THR A 294 -15.96 -4.89 -8.62
C THR A 294 -15.95 -5.62 -9.96
N LYS A 295 -15.41 -5.02 -11.03
CA LYS A 295 -15.40 -5.60 -12.37
C LYS A 295 -14.58 -6.89 -12.45
N SER A 296 -14.97 -7.79 -13.34
CA SER A 296 -14.20 -9.00 -13.63
C SER A 296 -12.92 -8.69 -14.41
N THR A 297 -11.96 -9.60 -14.35
CA THR A 297 -10.72 -9.54 -15.15
C THR A 297 -11.03 -9.43 -16.64
N GLU A 298 -11.97 -10.24 -17.14
CA GLU A 298 -12.37 -10.26 -18.55
C GLU A 298 -13.00 -8.94 -18.99
N ASP A 299 -13.86 -8.33 -18.18
CA ASP A 299 -14.48 -7.04 -18.48
C ASP A 299 -13.41 -5.95 -18.60
N ILE A 300 -12.52 -5.85 -17.61
CA ILE A 300 -11.43 -4.86 -17.65
C ILE A 300 -10.52 -5.09 -18.84
N PHE A 301 -10.05 -6.32 -19.05
CA PHE A 301 -9.10 -6.61 -20.12
C PHE A 301 -9.68 -6.33 -21.50
N ASN A 302 -10.88 -6.85 -21.81
CA ASN A 302 -11.50 -6.73 -23.11
C ASN A 302 -11.90 -5.28 -23.44
N ASN A 303 -12.30 -4.49 -22.45
CA ASN A 303 -12.76 -3.12 -22.65
C ASN A 303 -11.68 -2.07 -22.39
N SER A 304 -10.47 -2.45 -21.94
CA SER A 304 -9.36 -1.51 -21.74
C SER A 304 -8.79 -0.95 -23.03
N LYS A 305 -8.86 -1.72 -24.13
CA LYS A 305 -8.19 -1.42 -25.40
C LYS A 305 -6.69 -1.09 -25.18
N PHE A 306 -6.11 -1.70 -24.17
CA PHE A 306 -4.73 -1.43 -23.76
C PHE A 306 -3.76 -1.62 -24.93
N LYS A 307 -2.89 -0.65 -25.09
CA LYS A 307 -1.75 -0.68 -26.01
C LYS A 307 -0.52 -0.20 -25.26
N PRO A 308 0.53 -1.03 -25.18
CA PRO A 308 1.75 -0.64 -24.49
C PRO A 308 2.40 0.56 -25.16
N ARG A 309 3.06 1.37 -24.38
CA ARG A 309 3.92 2.47 -24.89
C ARG A 309 4.99 1.88 -25.79
N LYS A 310 5.36 2.63 -26.84
CA LYS A 310 6.42 2.23 -27.80
C LYS A 310 7.79 2.63 -27.29
#